data_71ad9f9f18da0cf0ad2bf280ff193038
#
_entry.id   71ad9f9f18da0cf0ad2bf280ff193038
#
_cell.length_a   1.000
_cell.length_b   1.000
_cell.length_c   1.000
_cell.angle_alpha   90.00
_cell.angle_beta   90.00
_cell.angle_gamma   90.00
#
_symmetry.space_group_name_H-M   'P 1'
#
loop_
_entity.id
_entity.type
_entity.pdbx_description
1 polymer ?
#
loop_
_entity_poly.entity_id
_entity_poly.type
_entity_poly.pdbx_seq_one_letter_code
_entity_poly.pdbx_strand_id
1 'polypeptide(L)'
;SPFDPNDLTPFAENPCIWAAFDEESGEMMSTVYVTDYRVQFDGGRYKMGGIGGVASLPQYRRAGGIRACFQKAVPILYREGYVFSYLYPFSTAYYRKFGYESCVQRYLAVLDLRQLRPAESSGSFRLARGGDMLLPAIRQLDERWEAQYNMMVQHAEADYRWLLSAAPASKQEFIYAAFSAAGEPLGYAAFKKQDEPDGRNLVCSRLRFFGKDGFAALMHLFSRFASDHRFVKFPLPCCTAMQYLLPEWSLG
;
A
#
# COMPACT_ATOMS: atom_id res chain seq x y z
N SER A 1 -9.81 -3.30 -16.55
CA SER A 1 -8.87 -3.21 -17.66
C SER A 1 -8.78 -4.57 -18.34
N PRO A 2 -8.64 -4.66 -19.66
CA PRO A 2 -8.36 -5.93 -20.30
C PRO A 2 -7.03 -6.48 -19.76
N PHE A 3 -6.99 -7.77 -19.51
CA PHE A 3 -5.78 -8.49 -19.17
C PHE A 3 -4.79 -8.36 -20.33
N ASP A 4 -3.66 -7.71 -20.10
CA ASP A 4 -2.54 -7.71 -21.04
C ASP A 4 -1.58 -8.82 -20.62
N PRO A 5 -1.44 -9.91 -21.42
CA PRO A 5 -0.53 -11.00 -21.09
C PRO A 5 0.95 -10.58 -21.12
N ASN A 6 1.25 -9.39 -21.68
CA ASN A 6 2.58 -8.82 -21.69
C ASN A 6 2.77 -7.78 -20.56
N ASP A 7 1.73 -7.47 -19.79
CA ASP A 7 1.84 -6.65 -18.59
C ASP A 7 2.59 -7.47 -17.53
N LEU A 8 3.90 -7.36 -17.58
CA LEU A 8 4.82 -7.89 -16.58
C LEU A 8 4.82 -7.06 -15.29
N THR A 9 3.69 -6.44 -14.95
CA THR A 9 3.53 -5.88 -13.60
C THR A 9 3.88 -6.99 -12.61
N PRO A 10 4.88 -6.84 -11.74
CA PRO A 10 5.34 -7.94 -10.93
C PRO A 10 4.22 -8.36 -9.96
N PHE A 11 3.49 -9.38 -10.34
CA PHE A 11 3.02 -10.32 -9.35
C PHE A 11 4.29 -10.84 -8.68
N ALA A 12 4.32 -10.83 -7.36
CA ALA A 12 5.48 -11.29 -6.61
C ALA A 12 6.12 -12.52 -7.25
N GLU A 13 7.42 -12.59 -7.17
CA GLU A 13 8.31 -13.44 -7.98
C GLU A 13 7.92 -14.94 -8.06
N ASN A 14 6.91 -15.43 -7.34
CA ASN A 14 6.29 -16.75 -7.50
C ASN A 14 4.95 -16.82 -6.75
N PRO A 15 3.82 -16.34 -7.29
CA PRO A 15 2.54 -16.61 -6.68
C PRO A 15 2.22 -18.10 -6.80
N CYS A 16 1.84 -18.73 -5.71
CA CYS A 16 1.21 -20.04 -5.75
C CYS A 16 -0.23 -19.86 -6.23
N ILE A 17 -0.57 -20.47 -7.37
CA ILE A 17 -1.89 -20.35 -7.98
C ILE A 17 -2.69 -21.62 -7.67
N TRP A 18 -3.85 -21.44 -7.04
CA TRP A 18 -4.85 -22.47 -6.83
C TRP A 18 -5.98 -22.27 -7.83
N ALA A 19 -6.30 -23.32 -8.58
CA ALA A 19 -7.37 -23.29 -9.55
C ALA A 19 -8.33 -24.46 -9.34
N ALA A 20 -9.62 -24.19 -9.53
CA ALA A 20 -10.64 -25.22 -9.59
C ALA A 20 -11.04 -25.39 -11.07
N PHE A 21 -11.18 -26.64 -11.49
CA PHE A 21 -11.56 -27.00 -12.84
C PHE A 21 -12.91 -27.75 -12.82
N ASP A 22 -13.69 -27.59 -13.85
CA ASP A 22 -14.86 -28.38 -14.12
C ASP A 22 -14.41 -29.77 -14.60
N GLU A 23 -14.92 -30.83 -14.00
CA GLU A 23 -14.46 -32.19 -14.29
C GLU A 23 -14.91 -32.70 -15.67
N GLU A 24 -16.03 -32.19 -16.17
CA GLU A 24 -16.59 -32.64 -17.45
C GLU A 24 -15.95 -31.92 -18.65
N SER A 25 -15.83 -30.59 -18.56
CA SER A 25 -15.28 -29.76 -19.63
C SER A 25 -13.77 -29.55 -19.56
N GLY A 26 -13.17 -29.74 -18.39
CA GLY A 26 -11.77 -29.39 -18.11
C GLY A 26 -11.52 -27.88 -18.06
N GLU A 27 -12.57 -27.06 -18.09
CA GLU A 27 -12.45 -25.60 -18.05
C GLU A 27 -12.13 -25.10 -16.66
N MET A 28 -11.26 -24.09 -16.57
CA MET A 28 -10.90 -23.47 -15.30
C MET A 28 -12.06 -22.60 -14.79
N MET A 29 -12.68 -23.03 -13.69
CA MET A 29 -13.85 -22.38 -13.08
C MET A 29 -13.47 -21.14 -12.26
N SER A 30 -12.41 -21.27 -11.45
CA SER A 30 -12.04 -20.29 -10.43
C SER A 30 -10.57 -20.31 -10.12
N THR A 31 -10.04 -19.15 -9.67
CA THR A 31 -8.65 -19.02 -9.22
C THR A 31 -8.57 -18.32 -7.87
N VAL A 32 -7.49 -18.62 -7.14
CA VAL A 32 -7.03 -17.91 -5.95
C VAL A 32 -5.51 -17.88 -5.99
N TYR A 33 -4.91 -16.70 -5.92
CA TYR A 33 -3.47 -16.52 -5.86
C TYR A 33 -3.04 -16.34 -4.42
N VAL A 34 -1.89 -16.90 -4.08
CA VAL A 34 -1.22 -16.69 -2.80
C VAL A 34 0.18 -16.18 -3.06
N THR A 35 0.44 -14.99 -2.60
CA THR A 35 1.75 -14.34 -2.68
C THR A 35 2.47 -14.47 -1.35
N ASP A 36 3.75 -14.85 -1.36
CA ASP A 36 4.57 -14.95 -0.15
C ASP A 36 5.02 -13.56 0.30
N TYR A 37 4.62 -13.20 1.52
CA TYR A 37 5.05 -11.99 2.21
C TYR A 37 5.61 -12.29 3.58
N ARG A 38 6.23 -11.30 4.15
CA ARG A 38 6.56 -11.25 5.57
C ARG A 38 5.74 -10.18 6.25
N VAL A 39 5.35 -10.44 7.49
CA VAL A 39 4.65 -9.48 8.32
C VAL A 39 5.39 -9.32 9.65
N GLN A 40 5.50 -8.08 10.10
CA GLN A 40 6.00 -7.77 11.43
C GLN A 40 4.85 -7.90 12.43
N PHE A 41 5.05 -8.63 13.51
CA PHE A 41 4.10 -8.75 14.61
C PHE A 41 4.83 -9.03 15.91
N ASP A 42 4.57 -8.21 16.94
CA ASP A 42 5.14 -8.32 18.30
C ASP A 42 6.66 -8.54 18.33
N GLY A 43 7.38 -7.74 17.53
CA GLY A 43 8.83 -7.80 17.38
C GLY A 43 9.36 -8.95 16.53
N GLY A 44 8.50 -9.89 16.13
CA GLY A 44 8.84 -11.02 15.27
C GLY A 44 8.51 -10.79 13.80
N ARG A 45 9.10 -11.62 12.93
CA ARG A 45 8.83 -11.66 11.48
C ARG A 45 8.23 -13.01 11.11
N TYR A 46 7.05 -12.99 10.52
CA TYR A 46 6.27 -14.18 10.23
C TYR A 46 5.92 -14.29 8.74
N LYS A 47 5.81 -15.52 8.25
CA LYS A 47 5.26 -15.75 6.91
C LYS A 47 3.80 -15.34 6.84
N MET A 48 3.42 -14.64 5.78
CA MET A 48 2.07 -14.20 5.51
C MET A 48 1.70 -14.50 4.06
N GLY A 49 0.59 -15.22 3.87
CA GLY A 49 0.02 -15.45 2.55
C GLY A 49 -0.89 -14.29 2.14
N GLY A 50 -0.49 -13.51 1.15
CA GLY A 50 -1.31 -12.47 0.56
C GLY A 50 -2.26 -13.07 -0.48
N ILE A 51 -3.56 -13.08 -0.21
CA ILE A 51 -4.56 -13.62 -1.13
C ILE A 51 -4.94 -12.58 -2.16
N GLY A 52 -4.82 -12.94 -3.41
CA GLY A 52 -5.19 -12.13 -4.58
C GLY A 52 -5.80 -12.97 -5.69
N GLY A 53 -6.12 -12.35 -6.84
CA GLY A 53 -6.62 -13.05 -8.02
C GLY A 53 -7.84 -13.94 -7.78
N VAL A 54 -8.68 -13.59 -6.80
CA VAL A 54 -9.89 -14.36 -6.45
C VAL A 54 -10.95 -14.09 -7.52
N ALA A 55 -11.06 -14.99 -8.47
CA ALA A 55 -11.95 -14.84 -9.62
C ALA A 55 -12.70 -16.15 -9.94
N SER A 56 -13.87 -16.01 -10.52
CA SER A 56 -14.62 -17.11 -11.13
C SER A 56 -15.20 -16.67 -12.46
N LEU A 57 -15.17 -17.54 -13.44
CA LEU A 57 -15.90 -17.33 -14.67
C LEU A 57 -17.38 -17.17 -14.38
N PRO A 58 -18.10 -16.28 -15.10
CA PRO A 58 -19.50 -15.98 -14.81
C PRO A 58 -20.42 -17.22 -14.77
N GLN A 59 -20.23 -18.16 -15.67
CA GLN A 59 -21.02 -19.41 -15.77
C GLN A 59 -20.81 -20.33 -14.56
N TYR A 60 -19.66 -20.26 -13.88
CA TYR A 60 -19.33 -21.09 -12.71
C TYR A 60 -19.48 -20.35 -11.37
N ARG A 61 -20.03 -19.13 -11.40
CA ARG A 61 -20.30 -18.42 -10.14
C ARG A 61 -21.28 -19.21 -9.28
N ARG A 62 -20.99 -19.29 -7.98
CA ARG A 62 -21.73 -20.05 -6.96
C ARG A 62 -21.60 -21.57 -7.07
N ALA A 63 -20.82 -22.13 -7.98
CA ALA A 63 -20.53 -23.56 -8.09
C ALA A 63 -19.50 -24.07 -7.07
N GLY A 64 -18.97 -23.19 -6.19
CA GLY A 64 -18.09 -23.62 -5.08
C GLY A 64 -16.59 -23.63 -5.39
N GLY A 65 -16.16 -23.25 -6.62
CA GLY A 65 -14.75 -23.30 -7.02
C GLY A 65 -13.81 -22.50 -6.10
N ILE A 66 -14.17 -21.26 -5.71
CA ILE A 66 -13.38 -20.48 -4.74
C ILE A 66 -13.29 -21.18 -3.38
N ARG A 67 -14.39 -21.78 -2.92
CA ARG A 67 -14.39 -22.55 -1.66
C ARG A 67 -13.43 -23.73 -1.74
N ALA A 68 -13.43 -24.47 -2.83
CA ALA A 68 -12.52 -25.59 -3.05
C ALA A 68 -11.06 -25.15 -3.04
N CYS A 69 -10.74 -24.00 -3.69
CA CYS A 69 -9.40 -23.42 -3.64
C CYS A 69 -8.97 -23.10 -2.20
N PHE A 70 -9.78 -22.38 -1.41
CA PHE A 70 -9.44 -22.07 0.00
C PHE A 70 -9.31 -23.32 0.87
N GLN A 71 -10.17 -24.31 0.70
CA GLN A 71 -10.12 -25.57 1.47
C GLN A 71 -8.82 -26.35 1.23
N LYS A 72 -8.22 -26.20 0.05
CA LYS A 72 -6.93 -26.84 -0.26
C LYS A 72 -5.75 -25.94 0.13
N ALA A 73 -5.81 -24.65 -0.19
CA ALA A 73 -4.72 -23.73 0.02
C ALA A 73 -4.40 -23.49 1.51
N VAL A 74 -5.42 -23.19 2.33
CA VAL A 74 -5.21 -22.79 3.74
C VAL A 74 -4.51 -23.86 4.58
N PRO A 75 -4.88 -25.16 4.55
CA PRO A 75 -4.16 -26.19 5.28
C PRO A 75 -2.71 -26.38 4.81
N ILE A 76 -2.43 -26.15 3.53
CA ILE A 76 -1.08 -26.26 2.99
C ILE A 76 -0.23 -25.08 3.48
N LEU A 77 -0.74 -23.86 3.38
CA LEU A 77 -0.07 -22.69 3.91
C LEU A 77 0.27 -22.86 5.40
N TYR A 78 -0.68 -23.34 6.20
CA TYR A 78 -0.42 -23.62 7.61
C TYR A 78 0.74 -24.60 7.83
N ARG A 79 0.77 -25.70 7.08
CA ARG A 79 1.86 -26.70 7.15
C ARG A 79 3.21 -26.14 6.70
N GLU A 80 3.22 -25.18 5.78
CA GLU A 80 4.42 -24.49 5.29
C GLU A 80 4.87 -23.35 6.22
N GLY A 81 4.18 -23.16 7.36
CA GLY A 81 4.57 -22.21 8.40
C GLY A 81 4.08 -20.79 8.15
N TYR A 82 3.04 -20.60 7.34
CA TYR A 82 2.36 -19.31 7.25
C TYR A 82 1.51 -19.10 8.50
N VAL A 83 1.78 -18.00 9.21
CA VAL A 83 1.09 -17.64 10.45
C VAL A 83 -0.09 -16.73 10.17
N PHE A 84 0.01 -15.91 9.14
CA PHE A 84 -1.00 -14.93 8.75
C PHE A 84 -1.43 -15.14 7.30
N SER A 85 -2.67 -14.74 7.00
CA SER A 85 -3.18 -14.64 5.64
C SER A 85 -3.98 -13.33 5.51
N TYR A 86 -3.63 -12.51 4.51
CA TYR A 86 -4.24 -11.21 4.27
C TYR A 86 -4.89 -11.14 2.91
N LEU A 87 -5.91 -10.30 2.80
CA LEU A 87 -6.52 -9.92 1.54
C LEU A 87 -7.16 -8.53 1.61
N TYR A 88 -7.40 -7.95 0.44
CA TYR A 88 -8.24 -6.77 0.30
C TYR A 88 -9.65 -7.21 -0.10
N PRO A 89 -10.65 -7.09 0.79
CA PRO A 89 -11.98 -7.60 0.51
C PRO A 89 -12.77 -6.69 -0.43
N PHE A 90 -13.34 -7.23 -1.50
CA PHE A 90 -14.45 -6.57 -2.20
C PHE A 90 -15.76 -6.66 -1.39
N SER A 91 -15.85 -7.64 -0.49
CA SER A 91 -16.96 -7.83 0.45
C SER A 91 -16.45 -8.55 1.70
N THR A 92 -16.48 -7.87 2.84
CA THR A 92 -16.12 -8.48 4.13
C THR A 92 -17.02 -9.67 4.47
N ALA A 93 -18.33 -9.54 4.24
CA ALA A 93 -19.29 -10.62 4.48
C ALA A 93 -19.01 -11.88 3.64
N TYR A 94 -18.46 -11.70 2.43
CA TYR A 94 -18.06 -12.83 1.60
C TYR A 94 -16.86 -13.56 2.20
N TYR A 95 -15.82 -12.85 2.60
CA TYR A 95 -14.58 -13.45 3.09
C TYR A 95 -14.67 -13.96 4.53
N ARG A 96 -15.65 -13.49 5.33
CA ARG A 96 -15.98 -14.10 6.63
C ARG A 96 -16.30 -15.58 6.53
N LYS A 97 -16.87 -16.03 5.42
CA LYS A 97 -17.15 -17.47 5.15
C LYS A 97 -15.89 -18.34 5.10
N PHE A 98 -14.72 -17.71 4.97
CA PHE A 98 -13.41 -18.35 4.91
C PHE A 98 -12.55 -18.02 6.15
N GLY A 99 -13.12 -17.36 7.18
CA GLY A 99 -12.44 -17.03 8.43
C GLY A 99 -11.70 -15.68 8.43
N TYR A 100 -11.86 -14.85 7.41
CA TYR A 100 -11.24 -13.52 7.38
C TYR A 100 -12.10 -12.48 8.09
N GLU A 101 -11.42 -11.59 8.83
CA GLU A 101 -12.04 -10.45 9.47
C GLU A 101 -11.31 -9.15 9.13
N SER A 102 -12.02 -8.03 9.28
CA SER A 102 -11.43 -6.70 9.09
C SER A 102 -10.62 -6.34 10.34
N CYS A 103 -9.29 -6.41 10.24
CA CYS A 103 -8.40 -6.24 11.37
C CYS A 103 -7.62 -4.92 11.35
N VAL A 104 -7.48 -4.29 10.19
CA VAL A 104 -6.67 -3.09 10.03
C VAL A 104 -7.55 -1.89 9.70
N GLN A 105 -7.46 -0.86 10.55
CA GLN A 105 -8.13 0.41 10.33
C GLN A 105 -7.09 1.49 10.03
N ARG A 106 -7.48 2.43 9.18
CA ARG A 106 -6.67 3.63 8.87
C ARG A 106 -7.60 4.82 8.72
N TYR A 107 -7.12 5.99 9.09
CA TYR A 107 -7.76 7.24 8.75
C TYR A 107 -7.35 7.69 7.36
N LEU A 108 -8.25 8.34 6.67
CA LEU A 108 -7.93 9.14 5.51
C LEU A 108 -7.91 10.61 5.95
N ALA A 109 -6.73 11.19 6.06
CA ALA A 109 -6.60 12.62 6.31
C ALA A 109 -6.80 13.38 5.00
N VAL A 110 -7.58 14.46 5.07
CA VAL A 110 -7.84 15.37 3.95
C VAL A 110 -7.52 16.79 4.42
N LEU A 111 -6.48 17.39 3.83
CA LEU A 111 -6.06 18.74 4.20
C LEU A 111 -6.18 19.69 3.00
N ASP A 112 -6.79 20.86 3.20
CA ASP A 112 -6.81 21.93 2.19
C ASP A 112 -5.41 22.55 2.10
N LEU A 113 -4.77 22.41 0.93
CA LEU A 113 -3.41 22.88 0.69
C LEU A 113 -3.25 24.39 0.89
N ARG A 114 -4.31 25.16 0.65
CA ARG A 114 -4.31 26.61 0.81
C ARG A 114 -4.33 27.07 2.28
N GLN A 115 -4.75 26.16 3.17
CA GLN A 115 -4.76 26.40 4.62
C GLN A 115 -3.49 25.94 5.30
N LEU A 116 -2.68 25.13 4.61
CA LEU A 116 -1.38 24.71 5.15
C LEU A 116 -0.46 25.93 5.36
N ARG A 117 0.04 26.06 6.56
CA ARG A 117 1.03 27.06 6.98
C ARG A 117 2.21 26.34 7.64
N PRO A 118 2.91 25.49 6.88
CA PRO A 118 4.05 24.77 7.44
C PRO A 118 5.16 25.77 7.78
N ALA A 119 5.89 25.48 8.85
CA ALA A 119 7.13 26.18 9.14
C ALA A 119 8.12 26.00 7.97
N GLU A 120 8.96 27.01 7.73
CA GLU A 120 10.02 26.85 6.76
C GLU A 120 10.91 25.67 7.10
N SER A 121 11.19 24.83 6.11
CA SER A 121 12.09 23.70 6.26
C SER A 121 13.45 24.08 5.67
N SER A 122 14.49 24.01 6.48
CA SER A 122 15.88 24.16 6.04
C SER A 122 16.40 22.96 5.25
N GLY A 123 15.59 21.91 5.12
CA GLY A 123 15.93 20.67 4.42
C GLY A 123 15.72 20.73 2.90
N SER A 124 15.93 19.60 2.28
CA SER A 124 15.78 19.43 0.83
C SER A 124 14.74 18.36 0.47
N PHE A 125 14.18 18.50 -0.74
CA PHE A 125 13.28 17.49 -1.32
C PHE A 125 13.92 16.90 -2.56
N ARG A 126 13.85 15.58 -2.68
CA ARG A 126 14.35 14.86 -3.85
C ARG A 126 13.23 14.01 -4.45
N LEU A 127 13.03 14.19 -5.77
CA LEU A 127 12.09 13.41 -6.56
C LEU A 127 12.78 12.14 -7.07
N ALA A 128 12.15 10.99 -6.91
CA ALA A 128 12.55 9.77 -7.59
C ALA A 128 12.31 9.90 -9.09
N ARG A 129 13.36 9.70 -9.89
CA ARG A 129 13.32 9.90 -11.36
C ARG A 129 13.56 8.62 -12.16
N GLY A 130 13.36 7.48 -11.53
CA GLY A 130 13.84 6.20 -12.03
C GLY A 130 15.31 5.97 -11.62
N GLY A 131 15.66 4.73 -11.35
CA GLY A 131 16.92 4.41 -10.70
C GLY A 131 16.80 4.42 -9.18
N ASP A 132 17.87 4.24 -8.51
CA ASP A 132 17.91 3.79 -7.13
C ASP A 132 18.46 4.79 -6.10
N MET A 133 18.75 6.01 -6.52
CA MET A 133 19.39 7.01 -5.63
C MET A 133 18.62 7.27 -4.33
N LEU A 134 17.29 7.10 -4.33
CA LEU A 134 16.46 7.25 -3.13
C LEU A 134 16.18 5.92 -2.43
N LEU A 135 16.53 4.79 -3.02
CA LEU A 135 16.25 3.47 -2.47
C LEU A 135 16.77 3.27 -1.04
N PRO A 136 18.02 3.61 -0.69
CA PRO A 136 18.49 3.47 0.68
C PRO A 136 17.67 4.28 1.68
N ALA A 137 17.34 5.52 1.35
CA ALA A 137 16.55 6.39 2.23
C ALA A 137 15.11 5.90 2.40
N ILE A 138 14.45 5.50 1.32
CA ILE A 138 13.07 4.96 1.36
C ILE A 138 13.03 3.66 2.14
N ARG A 139 13.99 2.76 1.92
CA ARG A 139 14.10 1.50 2.67
C ARG A 139 14.28 1.75 4.17
N GLN A 140 15.21 2.62 4.55
CA GLN A 140 15.43 3.01 5.94
C GLN A 140 14.15 3.55 6.60
N LEU A 141 13.42 4.41 5.88
CA LEU A 141 12.15 4.96 6.37
C LEU A 141 11.06 3.89 6.50
N ASP A 142 10.94 2.97 5.54
CA ASP A 142 9.96 1.89 5.59
C ASP A 142 10.29 0.89 6.71
N GLU A 143 11.54 0.44 6.84
CA GLU A 143 11.96 -0.46 7.92
C GLU A 143 11.70 0.13 9.30
N ARG A 144 12.01 1.43 9.47
CA ARG A 144 11.72 2.14 10.71
C ARG A 144 10.22 2.30 10.96
N TRP A 145 9.41 2.50 9.90
CA TRP A 145 7.96 2.58 10.00
C TRP A 145 7.35 1.22 10.35
N GLU A 146 7.77 0.18 9.65
CA GLU A 146 7.31 -1.20 9.88
C GLU A 146 7.58 -1.66 11.31
N ALA A 147 8.73 -1.28 11.88
CA ALA A 147 9.08 -1.63 13.25
C ALA A 147 8.18 -0.99 14.34
N GLN A 148 7.43 0.07 14.02
CA GLN A 148 6.56 0.75 14.98
C GLN A 148 5.16 0.14 15.09
N TYR A 149 4.73 -0.65 14.11
CA TYR A 149 3.35 -1.11 14.03
C TYR A 149 3.29 -2.61 13.83
N ASN A 150 2.39 -3.25 14.59
CA ASN A 150 2.06 -4.64 14.35
C ASN A 150 1.27 -4.82 13.04
N MET A 151 1.32 -6.01 12.47
CA MET A 151 0.61 -6.40 11.25
C MET A 151 1.08 -5.66 9.97
N MET A 152 2.24 -5.02 10.01
CA MET A 152 2.81 -4.37 8.84
C MET A 152 3.45 -5.39 7.90
N VAL A 153 3.02 -5.34 6.64
CA VAL A 153 3.63 -6.13 5.56
C VAL A 153 4.98 -5.55 5.22
N GLN A 154 6.00 -6.38 5.24
CA GLN A 154 7.35 -6.00 4.87
C GLN A 154 7.52 -6.03 3.35
N HIS A 155 8.16 -5.01 2.82
CA HIS A 155 8.43 -4.90 1.40
C HIS A 155 9.63 -5.76 0.99
N ALA A 156 9.46 -6.54 -0.06
CA ALA A 156 10.55 -7.26 -0.71
C ALA A 156 11.38 -6.32 -1.61
N GLU A 157 12.56 -6.76 -2.02
CA GLU A 157 13.42 -6.01 -2.95
C GLU A 157 12.71 -5.69 -4.27
N ALA A 158 11.90 -6.63 -4.75
CA ALA A 158 11.10 -6.46 -5.97
C ALA A 158 10.10 -5.29 -5.86
N ASP A 159 9.49 -5.11 -4.68
CA ASP A 159 8.55 -4.01 -4.44
C ASP A 159 9.23 -2.65 -4.57
N TYR A 160 10.45 -2.53 -4.05
CA TYR A 160 11.23 -1.29 -4.15
C TYR A 160 11.70 -1.04 -5.58
N ARG A 161 12.17 -2.07 -6.27
CA ARG A 161 12.55 -1.97 -7.68
C ARG A 161 11.37 -1.54 -8.54
N TRP A 162 10.20 -2.10 -8.31
CA TRP A 162 8.99 -1.70 -9.00
C TRP A 162 8.58 -0.26 -8.64
N LEU A 163 8.60 0.10 -7.35
CA LEU A 163 8.23 1.43 -6.87
C LEU A 163 9.07 2.52 -7.53
N LEU A 164 10.37 2.29 -7.71
CA LEU A 164 11.35 3.24 -8.21
C LEU A 164 11.72 3.04 -9.69
N SER A 165 11.18 2.02 -10.37
CA SER A 165 11.64 1.58 -11.70
C SER A 165 11.33 2.52 -12.83
N ALA A 166 10.33 3.40 -12.71
CA ALA A 166 9.90 4.25 -13.80
C ALA A 166 9.89 5.73 -13.42
N ALA A 167 10.14 6.58 -14.43
CA ALA A 167 9.98 8.01 -14.27
C ALA A 167 8.53 8.35 -13.84
N PRO A 168 8.33 9.40 -13.03
CA PRO A 168 7.01 9.79 -12.52
C PRO A 168 5.95 9.96 -13.61
N ALA A 169 6.34 10.52 -14.75
CA ALA A 169 5.42 10.79 -15.86
C ALA A 169 4.80 9.51 -16.45
N SER A 170 5.52 8.39 -16.49
CA SER A 170 5.02 7.13 -17.05
C SER A 170 4.09 6.39 -16.09
N LYS A 171 4.30 6.51 -14.78
CA LYS A 171 3.45 5.91 -13.74
C LYS A 171 2.35 6.84 -13.25
N GLN A 172 2.39 8.13 -13.59
CA GLN A 172 1.54 9.17 -13.00
C GLN A 172 1.62 9.20 -11.46
N GLU A 173 2.67 8.65 -10.89
CA GLU A 173 2.92 8.62 -9.46
C GLU A 173 4.25 9.31 -9.15
N PHE A 174 4.22 10.21 -8.18
CA PHE A 174 5.36 11.01 -7.76
C PHE A 174 5.82 10.52 -6.40
N ILE A 175 7.12 10.26 -6.25
CA ILE A 175 7.72 9.88 -4.98
C ILE A 175 8.74 10.95 -4.61
N TYR A 176 8.46 11.67 -3.52
CA TYR A 176 9.36 12.65 -2.96
C TYR A 176 9.84 12.22 -1.58
N ALA A 177 11.14 12.27 -1.36
CA ALA A 177 11.73 12.13 -0.05
C ALA A 177 12.20 13.49 0.48
N ALA A 178 11.93 13.73 1.77
CA ALA A 178 12.36 14.93 2.50
C ALA A 178 13.59 14.60 3.34
N PHE A 179 14.56 15.50 3.33
CA PHE A 179 15.82 15.36 4.06
C PHE A 179 16.04 16.58 4.95
N SER A 180 16.68 16.37 6.11
CA SER A 180 17.17 17.45 6.97
C SER A 180 18.31 18.23 6.31
N ALA A 181 18.72 19.34 6.90
CA ALA A 181 19.91 20.08 6.49
C ALA A 181 21.20 19.23 6.56
N ALA A 182 21.24 18.25 7.47
CA ALA A 182 22.35 17.30 7.59
C ALA A 182 22.27 16.14 6.57
N GLY A 183 21.23 16.10 5.74
CA GLY A 183 21.05 15.05 4.74
C GLY A 183 20.37 13.78 5.25
N GLU A 184 19.87 13.76 6.49
CA GLU A 184 19.14 12.63 7.06
C GLU A 184 17.72 12.55 6.49
N PRO A 185 17.22 11.34 6.13
CA PRO A 185 15.86 11.19 5.63
C PRO A 185 14.83 11.40 6.75
N LEU A 186 13.93 12.35 6.57
CA LEU A 186 12.87 12.70 7.52
C LEU A 186 11.53 12.01 7.21
N GLY A 187 11.28 11.75 5.93
CA GLY A 187 10.05 11.12 5.49
C GLY A 187 9.95 11.08 3.97
N TYR A 188 8.94 10.37 3.45
CA TYR A 188 8.62 10.39 2.03
C TYR A 188 7.12 10.28 1.79
N ALA A 189 6.70 10.73 0.62
CA ALA A 189 5.36 10.61 0.10
C ALA A 189 5.36 10.01 -1.31
N ALA A 190 4.50 9.03 -1.55
CA ALA A 190 4.15 8.56 -2.88
C ALA A 190 2.72 9.00 -3.19
N PHE A 191 2.50 9.77 -4.24
CA PHE A 191 1.20 10.34 -4.55
C PHE A 191 0.94 10.49 -6.04
N LYS A 192 -0.35 10.51 -6.40
CA LYS A 192 -0.85 10.83 -7.73
C LYS A 192 -1.56 12.18 -7.72
N LYS A 193 -1.57 12.84 -8.89
CA LYS A 193 -2.42 13.98 -9.16
C LYS A 193 -3.73 13.46 -9.74
N GLN A 194 -4.85 13.77 -9.11
CA GLN A 194 -6.17 13.28 -9.53
C GLN A 194 -7.17 14.42 -9.61
N ASP A 195 -7.95 14.44 -10.69
CA ASP A 195 -9.11 15.31 -10.82
C ASP A 195 -10.30 14.59 -10.17
N GLU A 196 -10.90 15.21 -9.18
CA GLU A 196 -12.03 14.71 -8.42
C GLU A 196 -13.15 15.78 -8.37
N PRO A 197 -14.38 15.44 -8.00
CA PRO A 197 -15.48 16.41 -7.96
C PRO A 197 -15.22 17.65 -7.08
N ASP A 198 -14.39 17.50 -6.05
CA ASP A 198 -14.00 18.57 -5.12
C ASP A 198 -12.77 19.38 -5.60
N GLY A 199 -12.23 19.06 -6.76
CA GLY A 199 -11.10 19.73 -7.38
C GLY A 199 -9.95 18.81 -7.72
N ARG A 200 -8.85 19.40 -8.22
CA ARG A 200 -7.62 18.67 -8.47
C ARG A 200 -6.89 18.41 -7.16
N ASN A 201 -6.60 17.15 -6.85
CA ASN A 201 -6.09 16.73 -5.57
C ASN A 201 -4.76 15.95 -5.70
N LEU A 202 -3.99 15.94 -4.60
CA LEU A 202 -2.88 15.03 -4.41
C LEU A 202 -3.40 13.84 -3.59
N VAL A 203 -3.36 12.64 -4.14
CA VAL A 203 -3.81 11.42 -3.46
C VAL A 203 -2.62 10.53 -3.18
N CYS A 204 -2.24 10.44 -1.90
CA CYS A 204 -1.11 9.64 -1.47
C CYS A 204 -1.49 8.17 -1.34
N SER A 205 -0.71 7.31 -1.97
CA SER A 205 -0.70 5.88 -1.71
C SER A 205 0.11 5.54 -0.46
N ARG A 206 1.18 6.31 -0.20
CA ARG A 206 2.04 6.17 0.97
C ARG A 206 2.43 7.53 1.54
N LEU A 207 2.46 7.61 2.87
CA LEU A 207 3.05 8.71 3.61
C LEU A 207 3.82 8.13 4.79
N ARG A 208 5.12 8.39 4.86
CA ARG A 208 6.00 7.95 5.95
C ARG A 208 6.75 9.15 6.50
N PHE A 209 6.70 9.34 7.80
CA PHE A 209 7.39 10.44 8.48
C PHE A 209 7.71 10.06 9.93
N PHE A 210 8.68 10.72 10.50
CA PHE A 210 9.06 10.52 11.90
C PHE A 210 9.11 11.85 12.62
N GLY A 211 8.36 11.91 13.73
CA GLY A 211 8.22 13.10 14.54
C GLY A 211 7.55 14.27 13.82
N LYS A 212 7.56 15.41 14.49
CA LYS A 212 6.96 16.65 13.98
C LYS A 212 7.73 17.20 12.78
N ASP A 213 9.06 17.09 12.77
CA ASP A 213 9.90 17.63 11.71
C ASP A 213 9.68 16.90 10.37
N GLY A 214 9.56 15.56 10.42
CA GLY A 214 9.24 14.78 9.22
C GLY A 214 7.87 15.11 8.66
N PHE A 215 6.86 15.25 9.52
CA PHE A 215 5.53 15.66 9.10
C PHE A 215 5.55 17.08 8.54
N ALA A 216 6.15 18.05 9.24
CA ALA A 216 6.24 19.44 8.80
C ALA A 216 6.95 19.56 7.45
N ALA A 217 8.04 18.80 7.23
CA ALA A 217 8.74 18.79 5.96
C ALA A 217 7.84 18.33 4.81
N LEU A 218 7.05 17.26 5.01
CA LEU A 218 6.12 16.79 3.97
C LEU A 218 4.96 17.78 3.75
N MET A 219 4.44 18.41 4.80
CA MET A 219 3.43 19.47 4.66
C MET A 219 4.00 20.67 3.91
N HIS A 220 5.25 21.04 4.14
CA HIS A 220 5.94 22.08 3.38
C HIS A 220 6.08 21.69 1.88
N LEU A 221 6.40 20.43 1.58
CA LEU A 221 6.38 19.94 0.20
C LEU A 221 4.99 20.10 -0.43
N PHE A 222 3.94 19.66 0.25
CA PHE A 222 2.58 19.70 -0.28
C PHE A 222 2.07 21.14 -0.46
N SER A 223 2.41 22.07 0.43
CA SER A 223 2.00 23.48 0.31
C SER A 223 2.46 24.12 -1.00
N ARG A 224 3.55 23.62 -1.60
CA ARG A 224 4.05 24.10 -2.91
C ARG A 224 3.14 23.76 -4.08
N PHE A 225 2.15 22.88 -3.89
CA PHE A 225 1.14 22.53 -4.89
C PHE A 225 -0.18 23.32 -4.73
N ALA A 226 -0.26 24.23 -3.76
CA ALA A 226 -1.49 24.95 -3.44
C ALA A 226 -2.01 25.88 -4.54
N SER A 227 -1.15 26.20 -5.54
CA SER A 227 -1.53 27.04 -6.70
C SER A 227 -2.46 26.33 -7.67
N ASP A 228 -2.34 25.01 -7.81
CA ASP A 228 -3.02 24.22 -8.84
C ASP A 228 -3.73 22.96 -8.29
N HIS A 229 -3.57 22.67 -6.99
CA HIS A 229 -4.25 21.57 -6.30
C HIS A 229 -4.99 22.09 -5.05
N ARG A 230 -6.11 21.44 -4.72
CA ARG A 230 -6.95 21.89 -3.60
C ARG A 230 -6.65 21.11 -2.32
N PHE A 231 -6.67 19.79 -2.38
CA PHE A 231 -6.48 18.95 -1.21
C PHE A 231 -5.28 18.02 -1.38
N VAL A 232 -4.68 17.65 -0.26
CA VAL A 232 -3.87 16.44 -0.14
C VAL A 232 -4.63 15.42 0.70
N LYS A 233 -4.74 14.20 0.17
CA LYS A 233 -5.42 13.05 0.81
C LYS A 233 -4.40 11.96 1.08
N PHE A 234 -4.27 11.52 2.32
CA PHE A 234 -3.28 10.50 2.68
C PHE A 234 -3.74 9.57 3.80
N PRO A 235 -3.37 8.27 3.75
CA PRO A 235 -3.68 7.32 4.79
C PRO A 235 -2.77 7.51 5.99
N LEU A 236 -3.35 7.38 7.20
CA LEU A 236 -2.63 7.35 8.46
C LEU A 236 -3.07 6.17 9.31
N PRO A 237 -2.19 5.58 10.12
CA PRO A 237 -2.59 4.64 11.15
C PRO A 237 -3.61 5.26 12.08
N CYS A 238 -4.60 4.49 12.54
CA CYS A 238 -5.66 4.99 13.44
C CYS A 238 -5.14 5.44 14.82
N CYS A 239 -3.93 5.04 15.19
CA CYS A 239 -3.24 5.49 16.41
C CYS A 239 -2.46 6.81 16.23
N THR A 240 -2.48 7.43 15.05
CA THR A 240 -1.79 8.71 14.82
C THR A 240 -2.52 9.82 15.53
N ALA A 241 -1.83 10.46 16.49
CA ALA A 241 -2.37 11.56 17.28
C ALA A 241 -2.29 12.89 16.50
N MET A 242 -3.26 13.11 15.60
CA MET A 242 -3.30 14.27 14.70
C MET A 242 -3.31 15.61 15.42
N GLN A 243 -3.87 15.68 16.64
CA GLN A 243 -3.89 16.89 17.47
C GLN A 243 -2.49 17.42 17.81
N TYR A 244 -1.45 16.61 17.73
CA TYR A 244 -0.07 17.03 17.94
C TYR A 244 0.66 17.42 16.65
N LEU A 245 0.07 17.12 15.51
CA LEU A 245 0.66 17.35 14.19
C LEU A 245 0.08 18.60 13.51
N LEU A 246 -1.17 18.91 13.76
CA LEU A 246 -1.89 20.03 13.16
C LEU A 246 -2.33 21.02 14.25
N PRO A 247 -2.23 22.34 13.99
CA PRO A 247 -2.69 23.39 14.92
C PRO A 247 -4.20 23.38 15.10
N GLU A 248 -4.92 23.02 14.05
CA GLU A 248 -6.38 22.88 14.05
C GLU A 248 -6.75 21.57 13.35
N TRP A 249 -7.58 20.77 13.98
CA TRP A 249 -8.14 19.54 13.40
C TRP A 249 -9.54 19.31 13.93
N SER A 250 -10.40 18.77 13.10
CA SER A 250 -11.73 18.30 13.50
C SER A 250 -11.92 16.88 12.96
N LEU A 251 -12.58 16.04 13.76
CA LEU A 251 -13.14 14.80 13.27
C LEU A 251 -14.45 15.13 12.56
N GLY A 252 -14.49 14.89 11.25
CA GLY A 252 -15.71 14.98 10.46
C GLY A 252 -16.56 13.71 10.57
#